data_0ebf3dcbb87d293809843e0efed35afb
#
_entry.id   0ebf3dcbb87d293809843e0efed35afb
#
_cell.length_a   1.000
_cell.length_b   1.000
_cell.length_c   1.000
_cell.angle_alpha   90.00
_cell.angle_beta   90.00
_cell.angle_gamma   90.00
#
_symmetry.space_group_name_H-M   'P 1'
#
loop_
_entity.id
_entity.type
_entity.pdbx_description
1 polymer ?
#
loop_
_entity_poly.entity_id
_entity_poly.type
_entity_poly.pdbx_seq_one_letter_code
_entity_poly.pdbx_strand_id
1 'polypeptide(L)'
;MAKNKTAETAISVTDFIQAFVDNDQKKADSVQLIALMSQWSGFVPNMWGPSIIGFGSYHYVYASGHEGDAPIIGFSPRKAAISLYVFSATPENMHLLNDLGKYKMAKACIYIHKLSDIHLPALEKICRANIAYIEAHHECACRDH
;
A
#
# COMPACT_ATOMS: atom_id res chain seq x y z
N MET A 1 -16.17 18.83 -10.00
CA MET A 1 -15.63 17.55 -10.43
C MET A 1 -15.58 16.58 -9.26
N ALA A 2 -16.08 15.41 -9.50
CA ALA A 2 -16.01 14.38 -8.46
C ALA A 2 -14.56 13.98 -8.26
N LYS A 3 -14.13 13.99 -7.01
CA LYS A 3 -12.77 13.60 -6.71
C LYS A 3 -12.71 12.15 -6.25
N ASN A 4 -11.67 11.49 -6.64
CA ASN A 4 -11.37 10.16 -6.15
C ASN A 4 -11.10 10.25 -4.64
N LYS A 5 -11.70 9.36 -3.85
CA LYS A 5 -11.50 9.37 -2.41
C LYS A 5 -10.06 9.07 -2.00
N THR A 6 -9.32 8.40 -2.87
CA THR A 6 -7.94 8.04 -2.60
C THR A 6 -6.94 8.95 -3.30
N ALA A 7 -7.38 10.15 -3.69
CA ALA A 7 -6.46 11.11 -4.30
C ALA A 7 -5.37 11.51 -3.31
N GLU A 8 -4.18 11.77 -3.84
CA GLU A 8 -3.05 12.21 -3.04
C GLU A 8 -3.37 13.53 -2.35
N THR A 9 -2.90 13.68 -1.11
CA THR A 9 -3.14 14.89 -0.32
C THR A 9 -1.85 15.55 0.09
N ALA A 10 -1.93 16.78 0.57
CA ALA A 10 -0.76 17.55 0.99
C ALA A 10 -0.36 17.31 2.44
N ILE A 11 -1.07 16.44 3.15
CA ILE A 11 -0.78 16.16 4.56
C ILE A 11 0.55 15.43 4.69
N SER A 12 1.37 15.86 5.68
CA SER A 12 2.63 15.19 5.96
C SER A 12 2.39 13.79 6.52
N VAL A 13 3.10 12.80 5.97
CA VAL A 13 2.99 11.42 6.43
C VAL A 13 3.39 11.31 7.90
N THR A 14 4.46 11.98 8.30
CA THR A 14 4.93 11.96 9.68
C THR A 14 3.87 12.53 10.62
N ASP A 15 3.28 13.67 10.26
CA ASP A 15 2.24 14.29 11.06
C ASP A 15 1.02 13.40 11.16
N PHE A 16 0.66 12.74 10.07
CA PHE A 16 -0.46 11.81 10.06
C PHE A 16 -0.24 10.68 11.06
N ILE A 17 0.94 10.06 11.04
CA ILE A 17 1.23 8.95 11.93
C ILE A 17 1.15 9.40 13.39
N GLN A 18 1.73 10.55 13.71
CA GLN A 18 1.71 11.07 15.08
C GLN A 18 0.29 11.36 15.57
N ALA A 19 -0.56 11.87 14.70
CA ALA A 19 -1.91 12.27 15.08
C ALA A 19 -2.91 11.10 15.03
N PHE A 20 -2.76 10.21 14.06
CA PHE A 20 -3.76 9.19 13.79
C PHE A 20 -3.52 7.90 14.57
N VAL A 21 -2.26 7.53 14.74
CA VAL A 21 -1.91 6.26 15.37
C VAL A 21 -1.66 6.49 16.86
N ASP A 22 -2.45 5.83 17.70
CA ASP A 22 -2.38 6.03 19.14
C ASP A 22 -1.65 4.93 19.91
N ASN A 23 -1.11 3.96 19.19
CA ASN A 23 -0.44 2.80 19.76
C ASN A 23 1.03 2.83 19.38
N ASP A 24 1.94 2.76 20.37
CA ASP A 24 3.38 2.88 20.11
C ASP A 24 3.89 1.76 19.21
N GLN A 25 3.40 0.54 19.39
CA GLN A 25 3.79 -0.59 18.54
C GLN A 25 3.41 -0.31 17.09
N LYS A 26 2.19 0.18 16.87
CA LYS A 26 1.71 0.45 15.53
C LYS A 26 2.45 1.63 14.90
N LYS A 27 2.83 2.63 15.71
CA LYS A 27 3.65 3.73 15.21
C LYS A 27 5.00 3.22 14.73
N ALA A 28 5.65 2.37 15.51
CA ALA A 28 6.93 1.79 15.14
C ALA A 28 6.81 0.94 13.88
N ASP A 29 5.76 0.14 13.79
CA ASP A 29 5.51 -0.70 12.61
C ASP A 29 5.26 0.16 11.38
N SER A 30 4.54 1.28 11.53
CA SER A 30 4.26 2.18 10.43
C SER A 30 5.54 2.83 9.91
N VAL A 31 6.41 3.29 10.80
CA VAL A 31 7.69 3.88 10.41
C VAL A 31 8.54 2.85 9.69
N GLN A 32 8.58 1.62 10.18
CA GLN A 32 9.34 0.56 9.54
C GLN A 32 8.78 0.22 8.16
N LEU A 33 7.46 0.16 8.02
CA LEU A 33 6.82 -0.10 6.72
C LEU A 33 7.15 1.01 5.73
N ILE A 34 7.15 2.26 6.17
CA ILE A 34 7.53 3.38 5.29
C ILE A 34 8.93 3.18 4.74
N ALA A 35 9.89 2.86 5.61
CA ALA A 35 11.27 2.65 5.19
C ALA A 35 11.39 1.48 4.22
N LEU A 36 10.74 0.36 4.53
CA LEU A 36 10.79 -0.84 3.71
C LEU A 36 10.13 -0.62 2.35
N MET A 37 8.93 -0.07 2.35
CA MET A 37 8.17 0.10 1.11
C MET A 37 8.80 1.18 0.23
N SER A 38 9.40 2.20 0.82
CA SER A 38 10.19 3.17 0.04
C SER A 38 11.36 2.50 -0.64
N GLN A 39 12.06 1.64 0.09
CA GLN A 39 13.21 0.92 -0.46
C GLN A 39 12.79 -0.04 -1.57
N TRP A 40 11.73 -0.80 -1.34
CA TRP A 40 11.28 -1.80 -2.30
C TRP A 40 10.69 -1.18 -3.57
N SER A 41 10.04 -0.04 -3.45
CA SER A 41 9.36 0.59 -4.58
C SER A 41 10.21 1.63 -5.29
N GLY A 42 11.14 2.25 -4.57
CA GLY A 42 11.89 3.37 -5.09
C GLY A 42 11.13 4.68 -5.08
N PHE A 43 9.97 4.73 -4.45
CA PHE A 43 9.14 5.94 -4.35
C PHE A 43 9.12 6.47 -2.93
N VAL A 44 8.84 7.77 -2.81
CA VAL A 44 8.66 8.40 -1.50
C VAL A 44 7.21 8.22 -1.03
N PRO A 45 6.97 8.21 0.29
CA PRO A 45 5.60 8.07 0.80
C PRO A 45 4.83 9.37 0.66
N ASN A 46 3.55 9.25 0.31
CA ASN A 46 2.61 10.35 0.25
C ASN A 46 1.29 9.91 0.84
N MET A 47 0.53 10.87 1.36
CA MET A 47 -0.80 10.58 1.86
C MET A 47 -1.80 10.48 0.73
N TRP A 48 -2.67 9.47 0.80
CA TRP A 48 -3.76 9.26 -0.14
C TRP A 48 -5.05 9.14 0.67
N GLY A 49 -6.01 10.01 0.39
CA GLY A 49 -7.24 10.04 1.15
C GLY A 49 -6.97 10.36 2.62
N PRO A 50 -7.87 9.95 3.52
CA PRO A 50 -7.76 10.32 4.93
C PRO A 50 -6.76 9.48 5.73
N SER A 51 -6.40 8.29 5.27
CA SER A 51 -5.62 7.39 6.13
C SER A 51 -4.70 6.41 5.40
N ILE A 52 -4.45 6.60 4.11
CA ILE A 52 -3.60 5.70 3.35
C ILE A 52 -2.25 6.36 3.09
N ILE A 53 -1.18 5.65 3.41
CA ILE A 53 0.18 6.06 3.06
C ILE A 53 0.55 5.27 1.82
N GLY A 54 0.78 5.97 0.71
CA GLY A 54 0.99 5.34 -0.58
C GLY A 54 2.33 5.66 -1.20
N PHE A 55 2.77 4.81 -2.12
CA PHE A 55 4.06 4.90 -2.79
C PHE A 55 3.85 4.79 -4.29
N GLY A 56 4.24 5.84 -5.01
CA GLY A 56 4.01 5.92 -6.44
C GLY A 56 2.54 6.15 -6.76
N SER A 57 2.23 6.25 -8.03
CA SER A 57 0.83 6.38 -8.46
C SER A 57 0.66 5.77 -9.84
N TYR A 58 -0.56 5.36 -10.13
CA TYR A 58 -0.92 4.88 -11.45
C TYR A 58 -2.33 5.32 -11.79
N HIS A 59 -2.61 5.38 -13.08
CA HIS A 59 -3.94 5.76 -13.58
C HIS A 59 -4.67 4.52 -14.02
N TYR A 60 -5.91 4.34 -13.54
CA TYR A 60 -6.74 3.21 -13.93
C TYR A 60 -7.95 3.69 -14.72
N VAL A 61 -8.40 2.84 -15.64
CA VAL A 61 -9.60 3.09 -16.42
C VAL A 61 -10.39 1.79 -16.45
N TYR A 62 -11.62 1.83 -15.98
CA TYR A 62 -12.50 0.67 -16.02
C TYR A 62 -13.32 0.65 -17.31
N ALA A 63 -13.82 -0.53 -17.66
CA ALA A 63 -14.64 -0.69 -18.85
C ALA A 63 -15.89 0.21 -18.82
N SER A 64 -16.37 0.53 -17.62
CA SER A 64 -17.50 1.42 -17.43
C SER A 64 -17.20 2.88 -17.75
N GLY A 65 -15.94 3.21 -17.97
CA GLY A 65 -15.51 4.60 -18.18
C GLY A 65 -15.05 5.29 -16.92
N HIS A 66 -15.21 4.67 -15.75
CA HIS A 66 -14.71 5.23 -14.51
C HIS A 66 -13.20 5.20 -14.48
N GLU A 67 -12.57 6.31 -14.12
CA GLU A 67 -11.11 6.40 -14.09
C GLU A 67 -10.66 7.21 -12.89
N GLY A 68 -9.38 7.06 -12.55
CA GLY A 68 -8.82 7.77 -11.42
C GLY A 68 -7.37 7.39 -11.20
N ASP A 69 -6.80 7.90 -10.13
CA ASP A 69 -5.43 7.61 -9.73
C ASP A 69 -5.42 6.89 -8.41
N ALA A 70 -4.42 6.04 -8.21
CA ALA A 70 -4.25 5.28 -6.98
C ALA A 70 -2.78 5.06 -6.71
N PRO A 71 -2.38 4.81 -5.45
CA PRO A 71 -1.00 4.46 -5.16
C PRO A 71 -0.70 3.07 -5.69
N ILE A 72 0.55 2.86 -6.12
CA ILE A 72 0.97 1.56 -6.64
C ILE A 72 0.99 0.53 -5.52
N ILE A 73 1.56 0.89 -4.36
CA ILE A 73 1.43 0.12 -3.13
C ILE A 73 1.19 1.09 -1.99
N GLY A 74 0.67 0.59 -0.88
CA GLY A 74 0.42 1.45 0.26
C GLY A 74 -0.06 0.65 1.46
N PHE A 75 -0.27 1.36 2.56
CA PHE A 75 -0.84 0.76 3.75
C PHE A 75 -1.60 1.81 4.56
N SER A 76 -2.47 1.34 5.44
CA SER A 76 -3.21 2.21 6.34
C SER A 76 -3.15 1.64 7.76
N PRO A 77 -2.55 2.36 8.71
CA PRO A 77 -2.44 1.88 10.09
C PRO A 77 -3.74 2.15 10.86
N ARG A 78 -4.76 1.37 10.55
CA ARG A 78 -6.07 1.54 11.16
C ARG A 78 -6.12 0.98 12.57
N LYS A 79 -7.14 1.37 13.31
CA LYS A 79 -7.28 0.99 14.72
C LYS A 79 -7.33 -0.51 14.92
N ALA A 80 -8.12 -1.20 14.10
CA ALA A 80 -8.32 -2.65 14.24
C ALA A 80 -7.14 -3.45 13.70
N ALA A 81 -6.49 -2.95 12.64
CA ALA A 81 -5.42 -3.68 11.97
C ALA A 81 -4.70 -2.75 11.01
N ILE A 82 -3.50 -3.16 10.61
CA ILE A 82 -2.80 -2.48 9.52
C ILE A 82 -3.29 -3.09 8.22
N SER A 83 -3.85 -2.27 7.35
CA SER A 83 -4.31 -2.71 6.04
C SER A 83 -3.20 -2.52 5.03
N LEU A 84 -2.84 -3.58 4.31
CA LEU A 84 -1.79 -3.54 3.30
C LEU A 84 -2.42 -3.59 1.92
N TYR A 85 -2.13 -2.58 1.10
CA TYR A 85 -2.62 -2.50 -0.29
C TYR A 85 -1.44 -2.81 -1.21
N VAL A 86 -1.00 -4.07 -1.19
CA VAL A 86 0.24 -4.48 -1.82
C VAL A 86 0.06 -5.69 -2.72
N PHE A 87 -1.17 -6.15 -2.92
CA PHE A 87 -1.40 -7.42 -3.59
C PHE A 87 -2.41 -7.29 -4.71
N SER A 88 -2.04 -7.80 -5.89
CA SER A 88 -2.97 -8.00 -6.99
C SER A 88 -3.38 -9.46 -6.98
N ALA A 89 -4.67 -9.72 -6.83
CA ALA A 89 -5.19 -11.07 -6.67
C ALA A 89 -5.25 -11.80 -8.02
N THR A 90 -4.08 -12.13 -8.55
CA THR A 90 -3.95 -12.90 -9.78
C THR A 90 -3.51 -14.32 -9.45
N PRO A 91 -3.86 -15.30 -10.31
CA PRO A 91 -3.43 -16.68 -10.05
C PRO A 91 -1.92 -16.83 -9.89
N GLU A 92 -1.15 -16.06 -10.64
CA GLU A 92 0.30 -16.11 -10.58
C GLU A 92 0.85 -15.69 -9.23
N ASN A 93 0.15 -14.78 -8.54
CA ASN A 93 0.65 -14.19 -7.30
C ASN A 93 0.09 -14.84 -6.05
N MET A 94 -0.91 -15.70 -6.17
CA MET A 94 -1.55 -16.30 -4.99
C MET A 94 -0.58 -17.10 -4.13
N HIS A 95 0.39 -17.77 -4.75
CA HIS A 95 1.35 -18.58 -4.00
C HIS A 95 2.27 -17.74 -3.12
N LEU A 96 2.42 -16.46 -3.41
CA LEU A 96 3.27 -15.57 -2.62
C LEU A 96 2.75 -15.40 -1.19
N LEU A 97 1.46 -15.61 -1.00
CA LEU A 97 0.84 -15.49 0.33
C LEU A 97 1.20 -16.65 1.26
N ASN A 98 1.65 -17.76 0.71
CA ASN A 98 1.88 -18.98 1.49
C ASN A 98 2.92 -18.80 2.59
N ASP A 99 3.91 -17.93 2.36
CA ASP A 99 4.99 -17.72 3.31
C ASP A 99 4.83 -16.43 4.12
N LEU A 100 3.70 -15.73 3.97
CA LEU A 100 3.56 -14.42 4.59
C LEU A 100 3.46 -14.46 6.11
N GLY A 101 2.76 -15.45 6.66
CA GLY A 101 2.59 -15.57 8.11
C GLY A 101 1.16 -15.36 8.55
N LYS A 102 0.98 -14.63 9.64
CA LYS A 102 -0.35 -14.40 10.22
C LYS A 102 -1.00 -13.18 9.59
N TYR A 103 -2.05 -13.40 8.82
CA TYR A 103 -2.78 -12.32 8.17
C TYR A 103 -4.21 -12.74 7.91
N LYS A 104 -5.05 -11.73 7.66
CA LYS A 104 -6.39 -11.94 7.11
C LYS A 104 -6.46 -11.22 5.79
N MET A 105 -7.40 -11.62 4.96
CA MET A 105 -7.48 -11.05 3.63
C MET A 105 -8.92 -10.88 3.19
N ALA A 106 -9.20 -9.78 2.51
CA ALA A 106 -10.47 -9.53 1.87
C ALA A 106 -10.18 -8.88 0.51
N LYS A 107 -10.63 -9.52 -0.56
CA LYS A 107 -10.34 -9.08 -1.93
C LYS A 107 -8.84 -8.94 -2.12
N ALA A 108 -8.35 -7.74 -2.36
CA ALA A 108 -6.93 -7.48 -2.56
C ALA A 108 -6.26 -6.80 -1.35
N CYS A 109 -6.95 -6.77 -0.22
CA CYS A 109 -6.42 -6.13 1.00
C CYS A 109 -5.94 -7.19 1.98
N ILE A 110 -4.74 -7.00 2.49
CA ILE A 110 -4.15 -7.88 3.50
C ILE A 110 -4.19 -7.14 4.83
N TYR A 111 -4.66 -7.81 5.88
CA TYR A 111 -4.77 -7.20 7.22
C TYR A 111 -3.86 -7.91 8.19
N ILE A 112 -3.03 -7.14 8.91
CA ILE A 112 -2.14 -7.68 9.93
C ILE A 112 -2.32 -6.88 11.22
N HIS A 113 -2.04 -7.50 12.35
CA HIS A 113 -2.08 -6.81 13.63
C HIS A 113 -0.78 -6.09 13.93
N LYS A 114 0.34 -6.72 13.63
CA LYS A 114 1.65 -6.13 13.83
C LYS A 114 2.63 -6.70 12.82
N LEU A 115 3.67 -5.95 12.55
CA LEU A 115 4.62 -6.30 11.50
C LEU A 115 5.38 -7.59 11.82
N SER A 116 5.61 -7.88 13.10
CA SER A 116 6.31 -9.10 13.51
C SER A 116 5.50 -10.37 13.27
N ASP A 117 4.21 -10.26 12.95
CA ASP A 117 3.38 -11.41 12.64
C ASP A 117 3.64 -11.96 11.24
N ILE A 118 4.32 -11.21 10.39
CA ILE A 118 4.53 -11.62 9.01
C ILE A 118 6.02 -11.70 8.68
N HIS A 119 6.31 -12.44 7.61
CA HIS A 119 7.66 -12.65 7.12
C HIS A 119 8.01 -11.56 6.11
N LEU A 120 8.93 -10.67 6.48
CA LEU A 120 9.23 -9.51 5.65
C LEU A 120 9.75 -9.85 4.25
N PRO A 121 10.63 -10.86 4.08
CA PRO A 121 11.03 -11.24 2.71
C PRO A 121 9.86 -11.67 1.84
N ALA A 122 8.85 -12.31 2.42
CA ALA A 122 7.64 -12.67 1.67
C ALA A 122 6.85 -11.42 1.28
N LEU A 123 6.74 -10.47 2.21
CA LEU A 123 6.07 -9.20 1.92
C LEU A 123 6.77 -8.45 0.80
N GLU A 124 8.10 -8.44 0.80
CA GLU A 124 8.87 -7.80 -0.26
C GLU A 124 8.53 -8.39 -1.62
N LYS A 125 8.47 -9.71 -1.71
CA LYS A 125 8.13 -10.38 -2.97
C LYS A 125 6.73 -9.99 -3.44
N ILE A 126 5.79 -9.92 -2.51
CA ILE A 126 4.42 -9.51 -2.83
C ILE A 126 4.40 -8.07 -3.35
N CYS A 127 5.09 -7.16 -2.67
CA CYS A 127 5.14 -5.76 -3.09
C CYS A 127 5.77 -5.62 -4.47
N ARG A 128 6.90 -6.28 -4.71
CA ARG A 128 7.59 -6.17 -5.99
C ARG A 128 6.77 -6.78 -7.12
N ALA A 129 6.08 -7.88 -6.84
CA ALA A 129 5.20 -8.49 -7.85
C ALA A 129 4.04 -7.57 -8.19
N ASN A 130 3.47 -6.90 -7.20
CA ASN A 130 2.38 -5.97 -7.43
C ASN A 130 2.83 -4.75 -8.23
N ILE A 131 4.01 -4.23 -7.91
CA ILE A 131 4.57 -3.11 -8.66
C ILE A 131 4.76 -3.49 -10.13
N ALA A 132 5.36 -4.65 -10.37
CA ALA A 132 5.58 -5.13 -11.74
C ALA A 132 4.26 -5.32 -12.49
N TYR A 133 3.26 -5.88 -11.81
CA TYR A 133 1.94 -6.09 -12.41
C TYR A 133 1.31 -4.76 -12.83
N ILE A 134 1.33 -3.79 -11.92
CA ILE A 134 0.71 -2.49 -12.20
C ILE A 134 1.47 -1.76 -13.29
N GLU A 135 2.79 -1.80 -13.29
CA GLU A 135 3.58 -1.14 -14.33
C GLU A 135 3.34 -1.76 -15.72
N ALA A 136 3.02 -3.05 -15.74
CA ALA A 136 2.74 -3.74 -17.00
C ALA A 136 1.33 -3.46 -17.53
N HIS A 137 0.38 -3.10 -16.65
CA HIS A 137 -1.03 -3.00 -17.02
C HIS A 137 -1.61 -1.59 -16.93
N HIS A 138 -0.87 -0.63 -16.36
CA HIS A 138 -1.34 0.72 -16.15
C HIS A 138 -0.22 1.72 -16.37
N GLU A 139 -0.59 2.99 -16.61
CA GLU A 139 0.39 4.06 -16.70
C GLU A 139 0.81 4.48 -15.30
N CYS A 140 2.12 4.55 -15.08
CA CYS A 140 2.67 4.98 -13.80
C CYS A 140 3.25 6.36 -13.94
N ALA A 141 2.68 7.32 -13.23
CA ALA A 141 3.02 8.73 -13.41
C ALA A 141 4.33 9.14 -12.75
N CYS A 142 4.78 8.42 -11.75
CA CYS A 142 5.90 8.86 -10.92
C CYS A 142 7.24 8.23 -11.25
N ARG A 143 7.27 7.26 -12.14
CA ARG A 143 8.49 6.48 -12.37
C ARG A 143 9.61 7.30 -12.99
N ASP A 144 9.26 8.34 -13.72
CA ASP A 144 10.22 9.10 -14.50
C ASP A 144 10.90 10.23 -13.74
N HIS A 145 10.73 10.31 -12.44
CA HIS A 145 11.24 11.46 -11.69
C HIS A 145 12.40 11.11 -10.78
#